data_a9bd1955032d3f37aa982661e2b85649
#
_entry.id   a9bd1955032d3f37aa982661e2b85649
#
_cell.length_a   1.000
_cell.length_b   1.000
_cell.length_c   1.000
_cell.angle_alpha   90.00
_cell.angle_beta   90.00
_cell.angle_gamma   90.00
#
_symmetry.space_group_name_H-M   'P 1'
#
loop_
_entity.id
_entity.type
_entity.pdbx_description
1 polymer ?
#
loop_
_entity_poly.entity_id
_entity_poly.type
_entity_poly.pdbx_seq_one_letter_code
_entity_poly.pdbx_strand_id
1 'polypeptide(L)'
;YLTLKDENSILSGVIWDQKKKYIDINPEEGLEIIATGKITTWSRYKTTYQIDIDKIEIAGEGALLKLIDERKKRLQKKGYFDVNNKLEMPFLPNRLGIITSPTGSVVYDIINRVNDRFPMPLDIWPVSVQGVDAVDSIITAIEGFNKMKLNKPDVIIIARGGGSTEDLMTFNDEKLATSVFTSKIPIISAIGHETDTTIIDLVSDMRASTPTAAAEKAIPVKFELIEKIKNIQLRLNTKINSHVQSKKENYEYLNKFLKSPSSILNKYKNKLLDDYKNLTSTIENKFKISKLKL
;
A
#
# COMPACT_ATOMS: atom_id res chain seq x y z
N TYR A 1 -36.26 -1.54 23.95
CA TYR A 1 -37.22 -2.66 24.07
C TYR A 1 -36.86 -3.71 23.02
N LEU A 2 -36.87 -4.98 23.44
CA LEU A 2 -36.57 -6.15 22.62
C LEU A 2 -37.75 -7.14 22.71
N THR A 3 -38.01 -7.88 21.68
CA THR A 3 -38.92 -9.03 21.69
C THR A 3 -38.07 -10.29 21.57
N LEU A 4 -37.98 -11.05 22.67
CA LEU A 4 -37.32 -12.36 22.69
C LEU A 4 -38.35 -13.41 22.31
N LYS A 5 -38.02 -14.29 21.37
CA LYS A 5 -38.90 -15.35 20.88
C LYS A 5 -38.12 -16.64 20.85
N ASP A 6 -38.68 -17.70 21.41
CA ASP A 6 -38.25 -19.06 21.18
C ASP A 6 -39.31 -19.85 20.32
N GLU A 7 -39.16 -21.15 20.18
CA GLU A 7 -40.09 -21.97 19.38
C GLU A 7 -41.53 -21.92 19.89
N ASN A 8 -41.75 -21.66 21.20
CA ASN A 8 -43.05 -21.80 21.86
C ASN A 8 -43.55 -20.56 22.58
N SER A 9 -42.68 -19.53 22.78
CA SER A 9 -42.96 -18.43 23.67
C SER A 9 -42.42 -17.10 23.17
N ILE A 10 -43.04 -16.00 23.62
CA ILE A 10 -42.59 -14.64 23.38
C ILE A 10 -42.47 -13.93 24.73
N LEU A 11 -41.34 -13.30 24.98
CA LEU A 11 -41.08 -12.52 26.18
C LEU A 11 -40.56 -11.12 25.80
N SER A 12 -41.13 -10.08 26.38
CA SER A 12 -40.60 -8.72 26.22
C SER A 12 -39.34 -8.52 27.05
N GLY A 13 -38.32 -7.95 26.46
CA GLY A 13 -37.07 -7.57 27.12
C GLY A 13 -36.92 -6.04 27.17
N VAL A 14 -36.38 -5.54 28.24
CA VAL A 14 -36.07 -4.12 28.43
C VAL A 14 -34.59 -3.99 28.79
N ILE A 15 -33.91 -3.08 28.11
CA ILE A 15 -32.57 -2.63 28.45
C ILE A 15 -32.69 -1.16 28.85
N TRP A 16 -32.41 -0.84 30.09
CA TRP A 16 -32.39 0.52 30.53
C TRP A 16 -31.12 1.25 30.06
N ASP A 17 -31.23 2.56 29.81
CA ASP A 17 -30.10 3.37 29.32
C ASP A 17 -28.85 3.30 30.19
N GLN A 18 -29.05 3.13 31.52
CA GLN A 18 -27.95 2.97 32.48
C GLN A 18 -27.16 1.65 32.27
N LYS A 19 -27.84 0.60 31.81
CA LYS A 19 -27.23 -0.74 31.55
C LYS A 19 -26.70 -0.88 30.14
N LYS A 20 -27.15 -0.02 29.21
CA LYS A 20 -26.76 -0.06 27.80
C LYS A 20 -25.23 0.04 27.60
N LYS A 21 -24.55 0.72 28.54
CA LYS A 21 -23.07 0.85 28.52
C LYS A 21 -22.33 -0.46 28.83
N TYR A 22 -23.00 -1.44 29.39
CA TYR A 22 -22.41 -2.72 29.79
C TYR A 22 -22.80 -3.87 28.84
N ILE A 23 -23.56 -3.59 27.78
CA ILE A 23 -24.00 -4.57 26.80
C ILE A 23 -23.17 -4.36 25.54
N ASP A 24 -22.21 -5.24 25.33
CA ASP A 24 -21.22 -5.19 24.25
C ASP A 24 -21.81 -5.47 22.86
N ILE A 25 -23.08 -5.87 22.79
CA ILE A 25 -23.72 -6.35 21.56
C ILE A 25 -24.97 -5.49 21.30
N ASN A 26 -25.07 -4.95 20.08
CA ASN A 26 -26.32 -4.35 19.63
C ASN A 26 -27.18 -5.47 19.00
N PRO A 27 -28.26 -5.91 19.67
CA PRO A 27 -29.06 -7.03 19.18
C PRO A 27 -29.77 -6.66 17.87
N GLU A 28 -29.61 -7.49 16.85
CA GLU A 28 -30.29 -7.36 15.56
C GLU A 28 -31.43 -8.41 15.49
N GLU A 29 -32.46 -8.14 14.65
CA GLU A 29 -33.58 -9.04 14.47
C GLU A 29 -33.11 -10.35 13.84
N GLY A 30 -33.52 -11.48 14.42
CA GLY A 30 -33.14 -12.83 13.96
C GLY A 30 -31.86 -13.37 14.61
N LEU A 31 -31.26 -12.64 15.53
CA LEU A 31 -30.08 -13.10 16.27
C LEU A 31 -30.51 -14.03 17.40
N GLU A 32 -29.88 -15.21 17.51
CA GLU A 32 -30.06 -16.09 18.66
C GLU A 32 -29.18 -15.60 19.80
N ILE A 33 -29.80 -15.27 20.95
CA ILE A 33 -29.11 -14.68 22.09
C ILE A 33 -29.44 -15.39 23.39
N ILE A 34 -28.50 -15.36 24.34
CA ILE A 34 -28.70 -15.67 25.74
C ILE A 34 -28.83 -14.35 26.49
N ALA A 35 -30.05 -14.03 26.93
CA ALA A 35 -30.32 -12.85 27.73
C ALA A 35 -30.33 -13.21 29.21
N THR A 36 -29.43 -12.63 29.98
CA THR A 36 -29.39 -12.75 31.45
C THR A 36 -29.98 -11.51 32.07
N GLY A 37 -30.91 -11.67 33.00
CA GLY A 37 -31.58 -10.53 33.63
C GLY A 37 -32.57 -10.95 34.71
N LYS A 38 -33.34 -9.99 35.19
CA LYS A 38 -34.37 -10.20 36.22
C LYS A 38 -35.76 -10.11 35.61
N ILE A 39 -36.63 -11.06 35.92
CA ILE A 39 -38.04 -10.97 35.53
C ILE A 39 -38.71 -9.89 36.38
N THR A 40 -39.32 -8.93 35.71
CA THR A 40 -40.04 -7.84 36.28
C THR A 40 -41.47 -7.77 35.73
N THR A 41 -42.38 -7.18 36.49
CA THR A 41 -43.78 -6.97 36.05
C THR A 41 -44.00 -5.50 35.77
N TRP A 42 -44.63 -5.22 34.62
CA TRP A 42 -45.11 -3.90 34.31
C TRP A 42 -46.64 -3.90 34.28
N SER A 43 -47.28 -3.04 35.03
CA SER A 43 -48.72 -2.94 35.07
C SER A 43 -49.15 -1.49 34.94
N ARG A 44 -49.78 -1.14 33.81
CA ARG A 44 -50.54 0.12 33.68
C ARG A 44 -52.03 -0.12 33.55
N TYR A 45 -52.41 -1.18 32.81
CA TYR A 45 -53.78 -1.65 32.65
C TYR A 45 -53.86 -3.18 32.65
N LYS A 46 -52.79 -3.86 32.33
CA LYS A 46 -52.68 -5.32 32.27
C LYS A 46 -51.27 -5.73 32.74
N THR A 47 -51.17 -6.65 33.66
CA THR A 47 -49.87 -7.16 34.12
C THR A 47 -49.20 -7.94 33.01
N THR A 48 -48.03 -7.48 32.58
CA THR A 48 -47.16 -8.17 31.62
C THR A 48 -45.83 -8.49 32.27
N TYR A 49 -45.31 -9.67 32.00
CA TYR A 49 -43.97 -10.06 32.43
C TYR A 49 -42.98 -9.58 31.39
N GLN A 50 -41.88 -9.05 31.87
CA GLN A 50 -40.74 -8.65 31.03
C GLN A 50 -39.45 -9.00 31.72
N ILE A 51 -38.38 -9.24 30.95
CA ILE A 51 -37.04 -9.39 31.49
C ILE A 51 -36.30 -8.06 31.46
N ASP A 52 -35.84 -7.59 32.62
CA ASP A 52 -34.90 -6.50 32.73
C ASP A 52 -33.50 -7.08 32.50
N ILE A 53 -32.95 -6.81 31.32
CA ILE A 53 -31.75 -7.47 30.78
C ILE A 53 -30.51 -6.78 31.38
N ASP A 54 -29.67 -7.57 32.04
CA ASP A 54 -28.38 -7.13 32.58
C ASP A 54 -27.23 -7.45 31.58
N LYS A 55 -27.32 -8.58 30.83
CA LYS A 55 -26.30 -9.05 29.93
C LYS A 55 -26.95 -9.73 28.73
N ILE A 56 -26.35 -9.56 27.54
CA ILE A 56 -26.70 -10.28 26.32
C ILE A 56 -25.44 -10.96 25.79
N GLU A 57 -25.54 -12.22 25.48
CA GLU A 57 -24.51 -13.01 24.83
C GLU A 57 -25.12 -13.64 23.57
N ILE A 58 -24.34 -13.73 22.49
CA ILE A 58 -24.81 -14.42 21.28
C ILE A 58 -24.81 -15.92 21.56
N ALA A 59 -25.93 -16.58 21.28
CA ALA A 59 -26.08 -18.02 21.48
C ALA A 59 -25.41 -18.78 20.32
N GLY A 60 -24.19 -19.22 20.58
CA GLY A 60 -23.44 -20.11 19.67
C GLY A 60 -22.68 -19.44 18.54
N GLU A 61 -21.54 -20.02 18.23
CA GLU A 61 -20.61 -19.59 17.16
C GLU A 61 -21.30 -19.57 15.77
N GLY A 62 -22.27 -20.47 15.56
CA GLY A 62 -22.99 -20.57 14.29
C GLY A 62 -23.88 -19.36 13.98
N ALA A 63 -24.54 -18.76 15.00
CA ALA A 63 -25.37 -17.58 14.81
C ALA A 63 -24.52 -16.35 14.46
N LEU A 64 -23.34 -16.25 15.09
CA LEU A 64 -22.35 -15.20 14.83
C LEU A 64 -21.82 -15.27 13.40
N LEU A 65 -21.42 -16.46 12.96
CA LEU A 65 -20.93 -16.69 11.60
C LEU A 65 -21.98 -16.38 10.55
N LYS A 66 -23.26 -16.72 10.80
CA LYS A 66 -24.37 -16.40 9.90
C LYS A 66 -24.56 -14.89 9.76
N LEU A 67 -24.51 -14.14 10.86
CA LEU A 67 -24.60 -12.69 10.86
C LEU A 67 -23.47 -12.07 10.03
N ILE A 68 -22.22 -12.52 10.23
CA ILE A 68 -21.07 -12.07 9.46
C ILE A 68 -21.27 -12.35 7.96
N ASP A 69 -21.76 -13.53 7.61
CA ASP A 69 -22.01 -13.91 6.20
C ASP A 69 -23.11 -13.04 5.55
N GLU A 70 -24.19 -12.74 6.26
CA GLU A 70 -25.22 -11.83 5.80
C GLU A 70 -24.69 -10.41 5.58
N ARG A 71 -23.87 -9.89 6.51
CA ARG A 71 -23.20 -8.59 6.37
C ARG A 71 -22.25 -8.59 5.17
N LYS A 72 -21.44 -9.64 4.98
CA LYS A 72 -20.57 -9.80 3.81
C LYS A 72 -21.35 -9.74 2.51
N LYS A 73 -22.45 -10.47 2.40
CA LYS A 73 -23.31 -10.47 1.20
C LYS A 73 -23.90 -9.09 0.90
N ARG A 74 -24.33 -8.34 1.94
CA ARG A 74 -24.84 -6.97 1.76
C ARG A 74 -23.77 -6.01 1.24
N LEU A 75 -22.58 -6.03 1.83
CA LEU A 75 -21.48 -5.16 1.44
C LEU A 75 -20.91 -5.52 0.06
N GLN A 76 -20.87 -6.81 -0.27
CA GLN A 76 -20.47 -7.27 -1.60
C GLN A 76 -21.40 -6.73 -2.69
N LYS A 77 -22.73 -6.76 -2.47
CA LYS A 77 -23.70 -6.17 -3.40
C LYS A 77 -23.52 -4.66 -3.58
N LYS A 78 -22.96 -3.96 -2.59
CA LYS A 78 -22.63 -2.53 -2.65
C LYS A 78 -21.27 -2.26 -3.32
N GLY A 79 -20.53 -3.29 -3.75
CA GLY A 79 -19.23 -3.16 -4.41
C GLY A 79 -18.05 -2.85 -3.46
N TYR A 80 -18.20 -3.04 -2.13
CA TYR A 80 -17.17 -2.69 -1.15
C TYR A 80 -15.91 -3.55 -1.26
N PHE A 81 -16.01 -4.73 -1.89
CA PHE A 81 -14.89 -5.67 -2.03
C PHE A 81 -14.24 -5.61 -3.41
N ASP A 82 -14.76 -4.77 -4.31
CA ASP A 82 -14.26 -4.68 -5.67
C ASP A 82 -12.84 -4.11 -5.71
N VAL A 83 -11.96 -4.78 -6.40
CA VAL A 83 -10.55 -4.39 -6.52
C VAL A 83 -10.40 -3.00 -7.16
N ASN A 84 -11.32 -2.64 -8.06
CA ASN A 84 -11.31 -1.34 -8.73
C ASN A 84 -11.57 -0.15 -7.79
N ASN A 85 -12.16 -0.39 -6.62
CA ASN A 85 -12.44 0.63 -5.62
C ASN A 85 -11.31 0.78 -4.60
N LYS A 86 -10.30 -0.09 -4.65
CA LYS A 86 -9.17 -0.06 -3.71
C LYS A 86 -8.14 0.98 -4.13
N LEU A 87 -7.64 1.73 -3.16
CA LEU A 87 -6.59 2.71 -3.36
C LEU A 87 -5.23 2.03 -3.52
N GLU A 88 -4.40 2.57 -4.41
CA GLU A 88 -3.04 2.08 -4.59
C GLU A 88 -2.14 2.47 -3.41
N MET A 89 -1.32 1.53 -2.96
CA MET A 89 -0.32 1.79 -1.92
C MET A 89 0.84 2.61 -2.49
N PRO A 90 1.26 3.70 -1.84
CA PRO A 90 2.44 4.43 -2.25
C PRO A 90 3.69 3.55 -2.12
N PHE A 91 4.57 3.62 -3.13
CA PHE A 91 5.83 2.85 -3.12
C PHE A 91 6.72 3.17 -1.91
N LEU A 92 6.78 4.43 -1.52
CA LEU A 92 7.54 4.91 -0.36
C LEU A 92 6.72 6.00 0.33
N PRO A 93 5.98 5.66 1.40
CA PRO A 93 5.26 6.65 2.17
C PRO A 93 6.25 7.55 2.94
N ASN A 94 5.87 8.80 3.18
CA ASN A 94 6.63 9.72 4.02
C ASN A 94 6.26 9.59 5.50
N ARG A 95 5.04 9.11 5.78
CA ARG A 95 4.47 9.02 7.12
C ARG A 95 3.42 7.92 7.19
N LEU A 96 3.41 7.16 8.28
CA LEU A 96 2.39 6.14 8.55
C LEU A 96 1.50 6.57 9.71
N GLY A 97 0.18 6.35 9.57
CA GLY A 97 -0.79 6.40 10.65
C GLY A 97 -1.03 4.99 11.19
N ILE A 98 -1.05 4.84 12.50
CA ILE A 98 -1.31 3.56 13.17
C ILE A 98 -2.51 3.72 14.08
N ILE A 99 -3.55 2.92 13.85
CA ILE A 99 -4.76 2.85 14.67
C ILE A 99 -4.69 1.52 15.44
N THR A 100 -4.42 1.58 16.73
CA THR A 100 -4.28 0.39 17.59
C THR A 100 -4.43 0.75 19.05
N SER A 101 -4.48 -0.26 19.92
CA SER A 101 -4.43 -0.04 21.36
C SER A 101 -3.04 0.42 21.80
N PRO A 102 -2.94 1.44 22.66
CA PRO A 102 -1.66 1.98 23.12
C PRO A 102 -0.90 1.02 24.05
N THR A 103 -1.60 0.07 24.70
CA THR A 103 -1.04 -0.85 25.70
C THR A 103 -0.65 -2.21 25.14
N GLY A 104 -1.00 -2.49 23.86
CA GLY A 104 -0.73 -3.78 23.21
C GLY A 104 0.73 -3.91 22.73
N SER A 105 1.23 -5.14 22.64
CA SER A 105 2.55 -5.45 22.00
C SER A 105 2.58 -5.04 20.54
N VAL A 106 1.44 -5.03 19.89
CA VAL A 106 1.23 -4.74 18.46
C VAL A 106 1.87 -3.41 18.02
N VAL A 107 1.75 -2.37 18.83
CA VAL A 107 2.35 -1.05 18.51
C VAL A 107 3.87 -1.13 18.46
N TYR A 108 4.47 -1.84 19.41
CA TYR A 108 5.92 -2.02 19.47
C TYR A 108 6.42 -2.90 18.32
N ASP A 109 5.67 -3.93 17.95
CA ASP A 109 6.00 -4.79 16.81
C ASP A 109 6.06 -4.00 15.51
N ILE A 110 5.10 -3.10 15.29
CA ILE A 110 5.08 -2.20 14.11
C ILE A 110 6.25 -1.22 14.18
N ILE A 111 6.46 -0.54 15.32
CA ILE A 111 7.55 0.44 15.49
C ILE A 111 8.92 -0.20 15.22
N ASN A 112 9.18 -1.36 15.83
CA ASN A 112 10.43 -2.08 15.64
C ASN A 112 10.63 -2.46 14.17
N ARG A 113 9.59 -2.98 13.54
CA ARG A 113 9.69 -3.39 12.12
C ARG A 113 9.91 -2.20 11.19
N VAL A 114 9.27 -1.05 11.46
CA VAL A 114 9.49 0.17 10.69
C VAL A 114 10.93 0.68 10.86
N ASN A 115 11.43 0.69 12.09
CA ASN A 115 12.81 1.11 12.37
C ASN A 115 13.85 0.22 11.69
N ASP A 116 13.62 -1.10 11.66
CA ASP A 116 14.54 -2.05 11.03
C ASP A 116 14.55 -1.91 9.49
N ARG A 117 13.40 -1.64 8.87
CA ARG A 117 13.30 -1.61 7.40
C ARG A 117 13.58 -0.23 6.82
N PHE A 118 12.86 0.77 7.30
CA PHE A 118 12.98 2.16 6.85
C PHE A 118 12.47 3.11 7.93
N PRO A 119 13.33 3.65 8.79
CA PRO A 119 12.93 4.61 9.82
C PRO A 119 12.21 5.82 9.22
N MET A 120 10.98 6.06 9.67
CA MET A 120 10.14 7.18 9.21
C MET A 120 9.20 7.65 10.32
N PRO A 121 8.60 8.85 10.19
CA PRO A 121 7.60 9.35 11.12
C PRO A 121 6.37 8.43 11.21
N LEU A 122 5.95 8.14 12.44
CA LEU A 122 4.76 7.35 12.78
C LEU A 122 3.83 8.20 13.63
N ASP A 123 2.56 8.28 13.25
CA ASP A 123 1.52 8.89 14.05
C ASP A 123 0.61 7.80 14.60
N ILE A 124 0.60 7.64 15.91
CA ILE A 124 -0.23 6.62 16.58
C ILE A 124 -1.50 7.29 17.08
N TRP A 125 -2.66 6.79 16.63
CA TRP A 125 -3.95 7.16 17.15
C TRP A 125 -4.41 6.06 18.11
N PRO A 126 -4.37 6.30 19.43
CA PRO A 126 -4.75 5.31 20.41
C PRO A 126 -6.27 5.10 20.40
N VAL A 127 -6.70 3.85 20.28
CA VAL A 127 -8.11 3.45 20.27
C VAL A 127 -8.35 2.22 21.14
N SER A 128 -9.59 2.03 21.57
CA SER A 128 -10.04 0.71 22.02
C SER A 128 -10.23 -0.19 20.82
N VAL A 129 -9.65 -1.38 20.84
CA VAL A 129 -9.75 -2.38 19.75
C VAL A 129 -10.75 -3.50 20.06
N GLN A 130 -11.43 -3.41 21.22
CA GLN A 130 -12.46 -4.34 21.66
C GLN A 130 -13.44 -3.60 22.59
N GLY A 131 -14.65 -4.14 22.78
CA GLY A 131 -15.71 -3.53 23.59
C GLY A 131 -16.62 -2.60 22.79
N VAL A 132 -17.63 -2.04 23.45
CA VAL A 132 -18.74 -1.29 22.84
C VAL A 132 -18.28 -0.04 22.08
N ASP A 133 -17.29 0.67 22.61
CA ASP A 133 -16.83 1.94 22.05
C ASP A 133 -15.76 1.75 20.95
N ALA A 134 -15.33 0.51 20.68
CA ALA A 134 -14.23 0.23 19.76
C ALA A 134 -14.54 0.68 18.33
N VAL A 135 -15.74 0.39 17.82
CA VAL A 135 -16.18 0.78 16.49
C VAL A 135 -16.10 2.29 16.29
N ASP A 136 -16.72 3.04 17.18
CA ASP A 136 -16.80 4.50 17.09
C ASP A 136 -15.42 5.16 17.29
N SER A 137 -14.58 4.59 18.14
CA SER A 137 -13.22 5.12 18.36
C SER A 137 -12.33 4.92 17.12
N ILE A 138 -12.42 3.76 16.44
CA ILE A 138 -11.69 3.49 15.20
C ILE A 138 -12.19 4.39 14.06
N ILE A 139 -13.50 4.55 13.91
CA ILE A 139 -14.11 5.47 12.93
C ILE A 139 -13.59 6.89 13.14
N THR A 140 -13.62 7.37 14.41
CA THR A 140 -13.10 8.70 14.75
C THR A 140 -11.63 8.86 14.37
N ALA A 141 -10.81 7.83 14.56
CA ALA A 141 -9.40 7.84 14.19
C ALA A 141 -9.20 7.90 12.66
N ILE A 142 -9.94 7.09 11.90
CA ILE A 142 -9.91 7.12 10.42
C ILE A 142 -10.30 8.50 9.91
N GLU A 143 -11.41 9.05 10.39
CA GLU A 143 -11.86 10.39 10.00
C GLU A 143 -10.87 11.47 10.42
N GLY A 144 -10.29 11.34 11.62
CA GLY A 144 -9.30 12.27 12.13
C GLY A 144 -8.09 12.36 11.23
N PHE A 145 -7.48 11.22 10.85
CA PHE A 145 -6.38 11.19 9.89
C PHE A 145 -6.78 11.76 8.52
N ASN A 146 -7.99 11.46 8.05
CA ASN A 146 -8.46 12.00 6.77
C ASN A 146 -8.67 13.52 6.78
N LYS A 147 -9.02 14.11 7.93
CA LYS A 147 -9.24 15.56 8.14
C LYS A 147 -7.93 16.34 8.36
N MET A 148 -6.81 15.66 8.65
CA MET A 148 -5.52 16.33 8.84
C MET A 148 -5.08 17.07 7.58
N LYS A 149 -4.71 18.36 7.75
CA LYS A 149 -4.18 19.21 6.67
C LYS A 149 -2.64 19.20 6.63
N LEU A 150 -2.02 19.10 7.80
CA LEU A 150 -0.57 19.06 7.97
C LEU A 150 -0.19 17.69 8.54
N ASN A 151 0.93 17.16 8.08
CA ASN A 151 1.46 15.86 8.52
C ASN A 151 0.46 14.69 8.35
N LYS A 152 -0.37 14.76 7.32
CA LYS A 152 -1.31 13.70 6.99
C LYS A 152 -0.54 12.42 6.65
N PRO A 153 -0.89 11.25 7.22
CA PRO A 153 -0.24 10.00 6.84
C PRO A 153 -0.60 9.59 5.40
N ASP A 154 0.35 8.97 4.73
CA ASP A 154 0.17 8.45 3.36
C ASP A 154 -0.47 7.05 3.36
N VAL A 155 -0.35 6.33 4.46
CA VAL A 155 -0.97 5.00 4.68
C VAL A 155 -1.42 4.90 6.12
N ILE A 156 -2.58 4.29 6.36
CA ILE A 156 -3.09 3.96 7.69
C ILE A 156 -2.97 2.43 7.88
N ILE A 157 -2.47 2.02 9.04
CA ILE A 157 -2.48 0.63 9.47
C ILE A 157 -3.48 0.50 10.62
N ILE A 158 -4.51 -0.32 10.45
CA ILE A 158 -5.42 -0.72 11.53
C ILE A 158 -4.95 -2.06 12.03
N ALA A 159 -4.46 -2.12 13.27
CA ALA A 159 -3.83 -3.30 13.80
C ALA A 159 -4.41 -3.74 15.14
N ARG A 160 -4.63 -5.05 15.25
CA ARG A 160 -4.99 -5.74 16.48
C ARG A 160 -4.29 -7.09 16.52
N GLY A 161 -3.89 -7.51 17.70
CA GLY A 161 -3.42 -8.89 17.94
C GLY A 161 -4.54 -9.91 17.78
N GLY A 162 -4.21 -11.19 17.83
CA GLY A 162 -5.19 -12.28 17.80
C GLY A 162 -6.19 -12.23 18.95
N GLY A 163 -7.30 -12.95 18.83
CA GLY A 163 -8.36 -13.07 19.83
C GLY A 163 -9.45 -14.00 19.36
N SER A 164 -10.47 -14.20 20.18
CA SER A 164 -11.64 -15.02 19.81
C SER A 164 -12.45 -14.38 18.67
N THR A 165 -13.30 -15.17 18.01
CA THR A 165 -14.23 -14.67 16.98
C THR A 165 -15.13 -13.55 17.52
N GLU A 166 -15.54 -13.65 18.78
CA GLU A 166 -16.32 -12.63 19.46
C GLU A 166 -15.56 -11.32 19.62
N ASP A 167 -14.30 -11.38 19.98
CA ASP A 167 -13.41 -10.23 20.09
C ASP A 167 -13.19 -9.53 18.75
N LEU A 168 -13.27 -10.26 17.63
CA LEU A 168 -13.09 -9.75 16.29
C LEU A 168 -14.39 -9.14 15.71
N MET A 169 -15.51 -9.19 16.43
CA MET A 169 -16.81 -8.65 15.96
C MET A 169 -16.78 -7.18 15.67
N THR A 170 -15.99 -6.40 16.41
CA THR A 170 -15.74 -4.97 16.14
C THR A 170 -15.37 -4.73 14.69
N PHE A 171 -14.54 -5.61 14.12
CA PHE A 171 -14.02 -5.52 12.75
C PHE A 171 -14.94 -6.16 11.69
N ASN A 172 -16.09 -6.67 12.14
CA ASN A 172 -17.17 -7.15 11.29
C ASN A 172 -18.39 -6.19 11.29
N ASP A 173 -18.19 -4.96 11.76
CA ASP A 173 -19.24 -3.93 11.79
C ASP A 173 -19.37 -3.20 10.44
N GLU A 174 -20.63 -2.94 10.00
CA GLU A 174 -20.91 -2.28 8.72
C GLU A 174 -20.55 -0.79 8.72
N LYS A 175 -20.68 -0.10 9.88
CA LYS A 175 -20.32 1.32 9.95
C LYS A 175 -18.82 1.49 9.83
N LEU A 176 -18.06 0.63 10.50
CA LEU A 176 -16.61 0.61 10.38
C LEU A 176 -16.16 0.28 8.96
N ALA A 177 -16.77 -0.74 8.33
CA ALA A 177 -16.54 -1.09 6.93
C ALA A 177 -16.79 0.10 5.99
N THR A 178 -17.86 0.87 6.25
CA THR A 178 -18.16 2.08 5.46
C THR A 178 -17.11 3.17 5.66
N SER A 179 -16.63 3.37 6.88
CA SER A 179 -15.57 4.35 7.16
C SER A 179 -14.24 3.97 6.49
N VAL A 180 -13.90 2.69 6.48
CA VAL A 180 -12.73 2.15 5.76
C VAL A 180 -12.88 2.40 4.26
N PHE A 181 -14.03 2.05 3.66
CA PHE A 181 -14.31 2.21 2.24
C PHE A 181 -14.27 3.66 1.77
N THR A 182 -14.72 4.60 2.59
CA THR A 182 -14.76 6.03 2.24
C THR A 182 -13.48 6.78 2.56
N SER A 183 -12.47 6.12 3.13
CA SER A 183 -11.17 6.71 3.41
C SER A 183 -10.49 7.18 2.14
N LYS A 184 -9.86 8.36 2.21
CA LYS A 184 -9.01 8.92 1.13
C LYS A 184 -7.53 8.57 1.29
N ILE A 185 -7.19 7.93 2.40
CA ILE A 185 -5.87 7.42 2.69
C ILE A 185 -5.95 5.91 2.58
N PRO A 186 -5.08 5.24 1.84
CA PRO A 186 -5.08 3.79 1.74
C PRO A 186 -4.88 3.14 3.11
N ILE A 187 -5.67 2.10 3.35
CA ILE A 187 -5.73 1.40 4.64
C ILE A 187 -5.21 -0.02 4.49
N ILE A 188 -4.29 -0.40 5.38
CA ILE A 188 -3.85 -1.77 5.58
C ILE A 188 -4.54 -2.33 6.81
N SER A 189 -5.29 -3.40 6.66
CA SER A 189 -5.86 -4.15 7.78
C SER A 189 -4.87 -5.23 8.23
N ALA A 190 -4.63 -5.29 9.54
CA ALA A 190 -3.77 -6.28 10.19
C ALA A 190 -4.45 -6.80 11.47
N ILE A 191 -5.53 -7.57 11.27
CA ILE A 191 -6.42 -8.03 12.34
C ILE A 191 -6.45 -9.54 12.33
N GLY A 192 -6.14 -10.13 13.49
CA GLY A 192 -6.13 -11.58 13.64
C GLY A 192 -5.00 -12.28 12.86
N HIS A 193 -5.13 -13.59 12.73
CA HIS A 193 -4.20 -14.46 12.02
C HIS A 193 -4.72 -14.81 10.62
N GLU A 194 -4.00 -15.63 9.87
CA GLU A 194 -4.34 -16.00 8.47
C GLU A 194 -5.76 -16.58 8.31
N THR A 195 -6.23 -17.32 9.32
CA THR A 195 -7.55 -17.98 9.32
C THR A 195 -8.72 -17.04 9.60
N ASP A 196 -8.48 -15.92 10.29
CA ASP A 196 -9.52 -15.08 10.88
C ASP A 196 -9.78 -13.85 9.99
N THR A 197 -10.46 -14.06 8.88
CA THR A 197 -10.77 -12.95 7.93
C THR A 197 -12.00 -12.17 8.36
N THR A 198 -11.81 -10.89 8.69
CA THR A 198 -12.88 -9.96 9.03
C THR A 198 -13.44 -9.21 7.82
N ILE A 199 -14.57 -8.52 8.01
CA ILE A 199 -15.16 -7.68 6.94
C ILE A 199 -14.22 -6.57 6.54
N ILE A 200 -13.55 -5.89 7.47
CA ILE A 200 -12.63 -4.81 7.12
C ILE A 200 -11.37 -5.30 6.40
N ASP A 201 -10.96 -6.55 6.56
CA ASP A 201 -9.90 -7.15 5.77
C ASP A 201 -10.26 -7.25 4.28
N LEU A 202 -11.55 -7.45 3.99
CA LEU A 202 -12.06 -7.50 2.62
C LEU A 202 -12.24 -6.12 2.02
N VAL A 203 -12.65 -5.13 2.83
CA VAL A 203 -12.90 -3.75 2.41
C VAL A 203 -11.61 -2.94 2.30
N SER A 204 -10.64 -3.16 3.18
CA SER A 204 -9.36 -2.44 3.17
C SER A 204 -8.60 -2.61 1.86
N ASP A 205 -7.79 -1.63 1.52
CA ASP A 205 -7.00 -1.62 0.27
C ASP A 205 -5.99 -2.76 0.24
N MET A 206 -5.44 -3.11 1.40
CA MET A 206 -4.53 -4.23 1.55
C MET A 206 -4.77 -4.96 2.88
N ARG A 207 -4.71 -6.30 2.84
CA ARG A 207 -4.71 -7.14 4.02
C ARG A 207 -3.30 -7.62 4.37
N ALA A 208 -2.98 -7.63 5.65
CA ALA A 208 -1.80 -8.27 6.20
C ALA A 208 -2.21 -9.30 7.26
N SER A 209 -1.51 -10.43 7.33
CA SER A 209 -1.81 -11.51 8.28
C SER A 209 -1.37 -11.21 9.70
N THR A 210 -0.47 -10.23 9.88
CA THR A 210 0.04 -9.81 11.19
C THR A 210 0.37 -8.31 11.17
N PRO A 211 0.43 -7.66 12.33
CA PRO A 211 0.87 -6.26 12.43
C PRO A 211 2.28 -6.02 11.87
N THR A 212 3.20 -6.97 12.06
CA THR A 212 4.55 -6.92 11.49
C THR A 212 4.52 -7.01 9.96
N ALA A 213 3.69 -7.91 9.40
CA ALA A 213 3.50 -8.03 7.97
C ALA A 213 2.85 -6.77 7.35
N ALA A 214 1.99 -6.06 8.11
CA ALA A 214 1.44 -4.78 7.65
C ALA A 214 2.53 -3.71 7.50
N ALA A 215 3.42 -3.60 8.48
CA ALA A 215 4.58 -2.70 8.37
C ALA A 215 5.48 -3.08 7.19
N GLU A 216 5.71 -4.37 6.96
CA GLU A 216 6.49 -4.85 5.81
C GLU A 216 5.87 -4.51 4.47
N LYS A 217 4.55 -4.62 4.36
CA LYS A 217 3.81 -4.28 3.14
C LYS A 217 3.72 -2.77 2.92
N ALA A 218 3.68 -1.98 4.01
CA ALA A 218 3.61 -0.54 3.94
C ALA A 218 4.90 0.12 3.46
N ILE A 219 6.07 -0.49 3.75
CA ILE A 219 7.36 0.14 3.52
C ILE A 219 8.39 -0.81 2.89
N PRO A 220 9.21 -0.33 1.95
CA PRO A 220 10.30 -1.10 1.36
C PRO A 220 11.49 -1.22 2.34
N VAL A 221 12.46 -2.05 2.02
CA VAL A 221 13.73 -2.15 2.76
C VAL A 221 14.69 -1.08 2.27
N LYS A 222 15.09 -0.17 3.16
CA LYS A 222 16.01 0.94 2.85
C LYS A 222 17.33 0.46 2.24
N PHE A 223 17.89 -0.60 2.77
CA PHE A 223 19.16 -1.15 2.28
C PHE A 223 19.05 -1.61 0.82
N GLU A 224 17.98 -2.33 0.47
CA GLU A 224 17.74 -2.80 -0.91
C GLU A 224 17.59 -1.63 -1.89
N LEU A 225 16.92 -0.55 -1.47
CA LEU A 225 16.78 0.65 -2.30
C LEU A 225 18.13 1.33 -2.55
N ILE A 226 18.96 1.44 -1.51
CA ILE A 226 20.32 2.01 -1.63
C ILE A 226 21.16 1.16 -2.56
N GLU A 227 21.13 -0.16 -2.41
CA GLU A 227 21.85 -1.08 -3.31
C GLU A 227 21.38 -0.97 -4.75
N LYS A 228 20.08 -0.90 -4.98
CA LYS A 228 19.50 -0.70 -6.30
C LYS A 228 19.97 0.61 -6.94
N ILE A 229 20.00 1.70 -6.17
CA ILE A 229 20.50 2.99 -6.65
C ILE A 229 22.00 2.89 -7.00
N LYS A 230 22.83 2.28 -6.15
CA LYS A 230 24.26 2.07 -6.43
C LYS A 230 24.48 1.25 -7.71
N ASN A 231 23.72 0.17 -7.89
CA ASN A 231 23.81 -0.67 -9.08
C ASN A 231 23.40 0.09 -10.34
N ILE A 232 22.35 0.91 -10.28
CA ILE A 232 21.95 1.76 -11.41
C ILE A 232 23.04 2.78 -11.73
N GLN A 233 23.63 3.40 -10.72
CA GLN A 233 24.74 4.36 -10.87
C GLN A 233 25.98 3.72 -11.53
N LEU A 234 26.36 2.53 -11.10
CA LEU A 234 27.47 1.78 -11.72
C LEU A 234 27.18 1.46 -13.20
N ARG A 235 25.98 0.97 -13.48
CA ARG A 235 25.55 0.68 -14.87
C ARG A 235 25.54 1.94 -15.74
N LEU A 236 25.08 3.06 -15.20
CA LEU A 236 25.07 4.35 -15.91
C LEU A 236 26.51 4.79 -16.23
N ASN A 237 27.39 4.79 -15.24
CA ASN A 237 28.80 5.15 -15.43
C ASN A 237 29.50 4.26 -16.47
N THR A 238 29.27 2.95 -16.41
CA THR A 238 29.83 2.01 -17.40
C THR A 238 29.32 2.31 -18.82
N LYS A 239 28.02 2.57 -18.97
CA LYS A 239 27.42 2.93 -20.27
C LYS A 239 27.92 4.26 -20.81
N ILE A 240 28.04 5.28 -19.95
CA ILE A 240 28.60 6.58 -20.37
C ILE A 240 30.04 6.39 -20.83
N ASN A 241 30.88 5.72 -20.04
CA ASN A 241 32.29 5.50 -20.38
C ASN A 241 32.44 4.71 -21.68
N SER A 242 31.66 3.64 -21.88
CA SER A 242 31.72 2.86 -23.12
C SER A 242 31.25 3.68 -24.33
N HIS A 243 30.24 4.54 -24.16
CA HIS A 243 29.78 5.41 -25.23
C HIS A 243 30.81 6.48 -25.61
N VAL A 244 31.43 7.11 -24.61
CA VAL A 244 32.52 8.08 -24.81
C VAL A 244 33.70 7.42 -25.49
N GLN A 245 34.10 6.23 -25.03
CA GLN A 245 35.19 5.49 -25.63
C GLN A 245 34.91 5.10 -27.12
N SER A 246 33.72 4.60 -27.39
CA SER A 246 33.30 4.30 -28.76
C SER A 246 33.30 5.52 -29.68
N LYS A 247 32.86 6.68 -29.17
CA LYS A 247 32.92 7.96 -29.93
C LYS A 247 34.34 8.43 -30.15
N LYS A 248 35.25 8.24 -29.18
CA LYS A 248 36.65 8.55 -29.31
C LYS A 248 37.35 7.67 -30.36
N GLU A 249 37.10 6.36 -30.30
CA GLU A 249 37.62 5.41 -31.30
C GLU A 249 37.14 5.75 -32.70
N ASN A 250 35.87 6.08 -32.86
CA ASN A 250 35.32 6.48 -34.14
C ASN A 250 35.91 7.81 -34.63
N TYR A 251 36.14 8.78 -33.73
CA TYR A 251 36.86 10.00 -34.08
C TYR A 251 38.30 9.72 -34.53
N GLU A 252 39.05 8.90 -33.80
CA GLU A 252 40.41 8.53 -34.16
C GLU A 252 40.46 7.77 -35.50
N TYR A 253 39.49 6.89 -35.74
CA TYR A 253 39.32 6.21 -37.01
C TYR A 253 39.12 7.18 -38.17
N LEU A 254 38.17 8.08 -38.05
CA LEU A 254 37.89 9.11 -39.08
C LEU A 254 39.08 10.03 -39.28
N ASN A 255 39.80 10.42 -38.23
CA ASN A 255 40.96 11.29 -38.31
C ASN A 255 42.14 10.64 -39.08
N LYS A 256 42.31 9.31 -39.01
CA LYS A 256 43.30 8.56 -39.81
C LYS A 256 43.01 8.63 -41.32
N PHE A 257 41.75 8.75 -41.73
CA PHE A 257 41.38 8.86 -43.15
C PHE A 257 41.42 10.31 -43.66
N LEU A 258 41.42 11.30 -42.78
CA LEU A 258 41.61 12.69 -43.14
C LEU A 258 43.11 12.91 -43.47
N LYS A 259 43.45 12.82 -44.74
CA LYS A 259 44.82 13.20 -45.21
C LYS A 259 45.02 14.67 -44.88
N SER A 260 46.15 15.02 -44.25
CA SER A 260 46.43 16.40 -43.95
C SER A 260 46.42 17.22 -45.28
N PRO A 261 45.90 18.43 -45.30
CA PRO A 261 45.92 19.26 -46.50
C PRO A 261 47.31 19.41 -47.11
N SER A 262 48.37 19.45 -46.27
CA SER A 262 49.75 19.51 -46.70
C SER A 262 50.19 18.20 -47.42
N SER A 263 49.72 17.02 -47.04
CA SER A 263 50.03 15.79 -47.74
C SER A 263 49.39 15.70 -49.15
N ILE A 264 48.17 16.25 -49.26
CA ILE A 264 47.46 16.37 -50.53
C ILE A 264 48.18 17.33 -51.45
N LEU A 265 48.53 18.55 -50.94
CA LEU A 265 49.28 19.55 -51.66
C LEU A 265 50.67 19.02 -52.12
N ASN A 266 51.40 18.36 -51.24
CA ASN A 266 52.70 17.75 -51.59
C ASN A 266 52.58 16.71 -52.69
N LYS A 267 51.51 15.90 -52.67
CA LYS A 267 51.24 14.92 -53.74
C LYS A 267 51.08 15.60 -55.12
N TYR A 268 50.29 16.68 -55.15
CA TYR A 268 50.08 17.42 -56.40
C TYR A 268 51.31 18.21 -56.83
N LYS A 269 52.06 18.80 -55.89
CA LYS A 269 53.36 19.48 -56.15
C LYS A 269 54.37 18.54 -56.73
N ASN A 270 54.52 17.32 -56.17
CA ASN A 270 55.45 16.33 -56.73
C ASN A 270 55.01 15.85 -58.11
N LYS A 271 53.73 15.66 -58.33
CA LYS A 271 53.21 15.29 -59.64
C LYS A 271 53.53 16.39 -60.68
N LEU A 272 53.31 17.65 -60.33
CA LEU A 272 53.62 18.77 -61.24
C LEU A 272 55.12 18.89 -61.54
N LEU A 273 55.99 18.64 -60.56
CA LEU A 273 57.43 18.61 -60.75
C LEU A 273 57.87 17.47 -61.67
N ASP A 274 57.27 16.29 -61.59
CA ASP A 274 57.55 15.16 -62.44
C ASP A 274 57.04 15.40 -63.85
N ASP A 275 55.86 15.99 -64.02
CA ASP A 275 55.33 16.37 -65.34
C ASP A 275 56.19 17.45 -66.00
N TYR A 276 56.72 18.41 -65.24
CA TYR A 276 57.64 19.44 -65.68
C TYR A 276 58.98 18.79 -66.17
N LYS A 277 59.58 17.90 -65.42
CA LYS A 277 60.80 17.15 -65.78
C LYS A 277 60.61 16.35 -67.06
N ASN A 278 59.50 15.64 -67.16
CA ASN A 278 59.18 14.85 -68.37
C ASN A 278 59.00 15.76 -69.60
N LEU A 279 58.34 16.90 -69.42
CA LEU A 279 58.19 17.88 -70.51
C LEU A 279 59.57 18.41 -71.02
N THR A 280 60.41 18.80 -70.03
CA THR A 280 61.74 19.32 -70.33
C THR A 280 62.58 18.33 -71.01
N SER A 281 62.63 17.09 -70.55
CA SER A 281 63.38 16.00 -71.15
C SER A 281 62.87 15.65 -72.59
N THR A 282 61.53 15.69 -72.73
CA THR A 282 60.93 15.45 -74.10
C THR A 282 61.25 16.54 -75.07
N ILE A 283 61.27 17.83 -74.67
CA ILE A 283 61.63 18.97 -75.40
C ILE A 283 63.16 18.84 -75.81
N GLU A 284 64.02 18.59 -74.83
CA GLU A 284 65.49 18.44 -75.10
C GLU A 284 65.75 17.33 -76.05
N ASN A 285 65.11 16.17 -75.94
CA ASN A 285 65.24 15.03 -76.87
C ASN A 285 64.73 15.41 -78.26
N LYS A 286 63.63 16.09 -78.42
CA LYS A 286 63.13 16.59 -79.71
C LYS A 286 64.12 17.57 -80.32
N PHE A 287 64.72 18.47 -79.57
CA PHE A 287 65.76 19.38 -80.04
C PHE A 287 67.01 18.63 -80.47
N LYS A 288 67.47 17.62 -79.73
CA LYS A 288 68.59 16.75 -80.10
C LYS A 288 68.34 16.01 -81.42
N ILE A 289 67.16 15.44 -81.58
CA ILE A 289 66.77 14.74 -82.77
C ILE A 289 66.68 15.69 -83.97
N SER A 290 66.18 16.88 -83.81
CA SER A 290 66.13 17.91 -84.88
C SER A 290 67.51 18.41 -85.28
N LYS A 291 68.46 18.54 -84.35
CA LYS A 291 69.87 18.90 -84.59
C LYS A 291 70.65 17.81 -85.34
N LEU A 292 70.23 16.56 -85.21
CA LEU A 292 70.83 15.44 -85.89
C LEU A 292 70.29 15.23 -87.32
N LYS A 293 69.22 15.92 -87.70
CA LYS A 293 68.59 15.86 -89.04
C LYS A 293 68.95 17.05 -89.95
N LEU A 294 69.72 18.00 -89.44
CA LEU A 294 70.38 19.09 -90.14
C LEU A 294 71.87 18.74 -90.38
#